data_82eda12328aafd3ab18bc31f22078d58
#
_entry.id   82eda12328aafd3ab18bc31f22078d58
#
_cell.length_a   1.000
_cell.length_b   1.000
_cell.length_c   1.000
_cell.angle_alpha   90.00
_cell.angle_beta   90.00
_cell.angle_gamma   90.00
#
_symmetry.space_group_name_H-M   'P 1'
#
loop_
_entity.id
_entity.type
_entity.pdbx_description
1 polymer ?
#
loop_
_entity_poly.entity_id
_entity_poly.type
_entity_poly.pdbx_seq_one_letter_code
_entity_poly.pdbx_strand_id
1 'polypeptide(L)'
;MFENVIGDWPKHERFIITSCDDRYFNQYFPRFYKTFNEHWQLPIHVHVIDPKNESLKKLQYLKLSHTFCYTDSNILKWPYSFETYCQAQRFIVLGHHMLEGQSVIVADVDCYALRKPTKQQQDILESD
;
A
#
# COMPACT_ATOMS: atom_id res chain seq x y z
N MET A 1 -14.37 -3.93 9.15
CA MET A 1 -13.19 -4.37 8.39
C MET A 1 -12.02 -3.41 8.51
N PHE A 2 -12.27 -2.11 8.58
CA PHE A 2 -11.23 -1.10 8.82
C PHE A 2 -11.20 -0.58 10.26
N GLU A 3 -11.88 -1.27 11.19
CA GLU A 3 -12.07 -0.82 12.56
C GLU A 3 -10.78 -0.64 13.35
N ASN A 4 -9.75 -1.41 13.03
CA ASN A 4 -8.49 -1.39 13.75
C ASN A 4 -7.33 -0.81 12.93
N VAL A 5 -7.65 -0.05 11.89
CA VAL A 5 -6.62 0.62 11.08
C VAL A 5 -6.22 1.92 11.77
N ILE A 6 -4.92 2.11 11.91
CA ILE A 6 -4.33 3.31 12.52
C ILE A 6 -3.63 4.11 11.43
N GLY A 7 -3.74 5.43 11.49
CA GLY A 7 -3.18 6.32 10.49
C GLY A 7 -4.23 6.89 9.57
N ASP A 8 -3.79 7.68 8.63
CA ASP A 8 -4.68 8.38 7.71
C ASP A 8 -4.56 7.81 6.30
N TRP A 9 -5.71 7.57 5.67
CA TRP A 9 -5.76 7.20 4.26
C TRP A 9 -5.42 8.41 3.39
N PRO A 10 -4.81 8.18 2.19
CA PRO A 10 -4.42 9.30 1.34
C PRO A 10 -5.65 10.01 0.79
N LYS A 11 -5.53 11.33 0.66
CA LYS A 11 -6.59 12.18 0.11
C LYS A 11 -6.33 12.57 -1.34
N HIS A 12 -5.29 12.02 -1.94
CA HIS A 12 -4.97 12.27 -3.33
C HIS A 12 -5.98 11.57 -4.24
N GLU A 13 -6.29 12.21 -5.34
CA GLU A 13 -7.20 11.66 -6.33
C GLU A 13 -6.63 10.40 -6.99
N ARG A 14 -5.31 10.37 -7.17
CA ARG A 14 -4.59 9.23 -7.77
C ARG A 14 -3.35 8.91 -6.94
N PHE A 15 -3.14 7.63 -6.68
CA PHE A 15 -1.96 7.20 -5.91
C PHE A 15 -1.70 5.71 -6.11
N ILE A 16 -0.50 5.30 -5.72
CA ILE A 16 -0.08 3.91 -5.70
C ILE A 16 -0.23 3.41 -4.26
N ILE A 17 -0.81 2.24 -4.08
CA ILE A 17 -0.91 1.61 -2.77
C ILE A 17 -0.24 0.25 -2.78
N THR A 18 0.50 -0.06 -1.72
CA THR A 18 1.01 -1.39 -1.44
C THR A 18 0.64 -1.78 -0.02
N SER A 19 0.33 -3.05 0.16
CA SER A 19 -0.02 -3.62 1.46
C SER A 19 0.86 -4.84 1.72
N CYS A 20 1.50 -4.88 2.87
CA CYS A 20 2.45 -5.94 3.20
C CYS A 20 2.61 -6.09 4.70
N ASP A 21 3.23 -7.20 5.13
CA ASP A 21 3.65 -7.33 6.51
C ASP A 21 5.00 -6.63 6.75
N ASP A 22 5.46 -6.62 8.00
CA ASP A 22 6.69 -5.94 8.38
C ASP A 22 7.92 -6.53 7.70
N ARG A 23 7.96 -7.87 7.58
CA ARG A 23 9.09 -8.56 6.96
C ARG A 23 9.24 -8.19 5.49
N TYR A 24 8.14 -8.22 4.74
CA TYR A 24 8.13 -7.84 3.32
C TYR A 24 8.41 -6.36 3.14
N PHE A 25 7.91 -5.53 4.03
CA PHE A 25 8.21 -4.11 4.02
C PHE A 25 9.72 -3.86 4.09
N ASN A 26 10.39 -4.47 5.06
CA ASN A 26 11.83 -4.27 5.24
C ASN A 26 12.65 -4.87 4.10
N GLN A 27 12.19 -5.96 3.51
CA GLN A 27 12.92 -6.66 2.45
C GLN A 27 12.76 -5.99 1.08
N TYR A 28 11.57 -5.50 0.74
CA TYR A 28 11.26 -5.09 -0.62
C TYR A 28 10.91 -3.60 -0.78
N PHE A 29 10.42 -2.96 0.23
CA PHE A 29 9.94 -1.58 0.11
C PHE A 29 11.04 -0.60 -0.32
N PRO A 30 12.29 -0.69 0.11
CA PRO A 30 13.32 0.26 -0.34
C PRO A 30 13.45 0.32 -1.86
N ARG A 31 13.44 -0.82 -2.54
CA ARG A 31 13.50 -0.88 -4.00
C ARG A 31 12.20 -0.43 -4.65
N PHE A 32 11.07 -0.85 -4.09
CA PHE A 32 9.75 -0.41 -4.53
C PHE A 32 9.66 1.12 -4.52
N TYR A 33 9.96 1.71 -3.39
CA TYR A 33 9.89 3.16 -3.20
C TYR A 33 10.82 3.91 -4.15
N LYS A 34 12.08 3.48 -4.20
CA LYS A 34 13.07 4.13 -5.05
C LYS A 34 12.65 4.13 -6.52
N THR A 35 12.26 2.98 -7.04
CA THR A 35 11.97 2.84 -8.47
C THR A 35 10.65 3.51 -8.86
N PHE A 36 9.61 3.36 -8.07
CA PHE A 36 8.33 4.01 -8.37
C PHE A 36 8.43 5.53 -8.21
N ASN A 37 9.16 6.01 -7.23
CA ASN A 37 9.36 7.45 -7.04
C ASN A 37 10.16 8.06 -8.18
N GLU A 38 11.16 7.35 -8.71
CA GLU A 38 11.95 7.84 -9.84
C GLU A 38 11.17 7.84 -11.16
N HIS A 39 10.37 6.82 -11.40
CA HIS A 39 9.79 6.57 -12.73
C HIS A 39 8.33 6.99 -12.86
N TRP A 40 7.54 6.86 -11.81
CA TRP A 40 6.09 7.07 -11.89
C TRP A 40 5.62 8.37 -11.27
N GLN A 41 6.34 8.91 -10.31
CA GLN A 41 6.06 10.23 -9.70
C GLN A 41 4.63 10.41 -9.20
N LEU A 42 4.03 9.33 -8.69
CA LEU A 42 2.73 9.34 -8.06
C LEU A 42 2.88 9.24 -6.55
N PRO A 43 1.96 9.80 -5.76
CA PRO A 43 1.96 9.58 -4.33
C PRO A 43 1.89 8.09 -4.01
N ILE A 44 2.60 7.67 -2.98
CA ILE A 44 2.64 6.27 -2.55
C ILE A 44 2.03 6.17 -1.15
N HIS A 45 1.10 5.27 -0.98
CA HIS A 45 0.55 4.91 0.32
C HIS A 45 0.94 3.49 0.67
N VAL A 46 1.39 3.28 1.90
CA VAL A 46 1.80 1.97 2.39
C VAL A 46 0.90 1.55 3.55
N HIS A 47 0.31 0.38 3.42
CA HIS A 47 -0.43 -0.24 4.52
C HIS A 47 0.40 -1.40 5.06
N VAL A 48 0.77 -1.36 6.34
CA VAL A 48 1.63 -2.37 6.94
C VAL A 48 0.86 -3.15 7.99
N ILE A 49 0.96 -4.47 7.92
CA ILE A 49 0.34 -5.39 8.86
C ILE A 49 1.39 -5.79 9.89
N ASP A 50 1.07 -5.62 11.17
CA ASP A 50 1.96 -5.89 12.30
C ASP A 50 3.33 -5.20 12.18
N PRO A 51 3.38 -3.87 12.00
CA PRO A 51 4.66 -3.19 11.86
C PRO A 51 5.41 -3.13 13.17
N LYS A 52 6.74 -3.23 13.06
CA LYS A 52 7.63 -2.89 14.18
C LYS A 52 7.84 -1.38 14.21
N ASN A 53 8.25 -0.87 15.38
CA ASN A 53 8.47 0.57 15.55
C ASN A 53 9.48 1.15 14.56
N GLU A 54 10.50 0.38 14.21
CA GLU A 54 11.52 0.81 13.25
C GLU A 54 10.94 1.07 11.87
N SER A 55 10.01 0.22 11.44
CA SER A 55 9.33 0.40 10.14
C SER A 55 8.46 1.65 10.13
N LEU A 56 7.73 1.90 11.22
CA LEU A 56 6.93 3.11 11.37
C LEU A 56 7.79 4.37 11.34
N LYS A 57 8.96 4.33 12.00
CA LYS A 57 9.91 5.44 11.98
C LYS A 57 10.44 5.73 10.58
N LYS A 58 10.70 4.69 9.78
CA LYS A 58 11.13 4.86 8.38
C LYS A 58 10.06 5.57 7.55
N LEU A 59 8.80 5.17 7.70
CA LEU A 59 7.70 5.80 6.98
C LEU A 59 7.52 7.26 7.40
N GLN A 60 7.65 7.56 8.68
CA GLN A 60 7.60 8.93 9.19
C GLN A 60 8.77 9.77 8.67
N TYR A 61 9.97 9.20 8.66
CA TYR A 61 11.16 9.88 8.15
C TYR A 61 11.01 10.23 6.68
N LEU A 62 10.47 9.32 5.87
CA LEU A 62 10.23 9.55 4.46
C LEU A 62 8.99 10.43 4.20
N LYS A 63 8.24 10.75 5.24
CA LYS A 63 6.99 11.54 5.17
C LYS A 63 5.98 10.93 4.20
N LEU A 64 5.92 9.60 4.18
CA LEU A 64 4.99 8.87 3.32
C LEU A 64 3.64 8.69 4.00
N SER A 65 2.60 8.77 3.19
CA SER A 65 1.25 8.39 3.61
C SER A 65 1.26 6.91 4.00
N HIS A 66 0.77 6.57 5.17
CA HIS A 66 0.75 5.18 5.62
C HIS A 66 -0.36 4.92 6.62
N THR A 67 -0.80 3.66 6.63
CA THR A 67 -1.71 3.10 7.61
C THR A 67 -1.14 1.78 8.10
N PHE A 68 -1.60 1.30 9.23
CA PHE A 68 -1.17 0.00 9.74
C PHE A 68 -2.24 -0.60 10.63
N CYS A 69 -2.13 -1.90 10.86
CA CYS A 69 -3.02 -2.62 11.76
C CYS A 69 -2.26 -3.74 12.45
N TYR A 70 -2.83 -4.25 13.52
CA TYR A 70 -2.29 -5.40 14.26
C TYR A 70 -3.24 -6.57 14.16
N THR A 71 -2.71 -7.77 13.95
CA THR A 71 -3.50 -8.96 13.70
C THR A 71 -4.20 -9.53 14.92
N ASP A 72 -3.77 -9.15 16.12
CA ASP A 72 -4.31 -9.67 17.38
C ASP A 72 -5.83 -9.57 17.47
N SER A 73 -6.40 -8.49 16.92
CA SER A 73 -7.84 -8.27 16.98
C SER A 73 -8.58 -8.69 15.71
N ASN A 74 -7.87 -8.82 14.59
CA ASN A 74 -8.49 -9.09 13.29
C ASN A 74 -8.37 -10.55 12.86
N ILE A 75 -7.21 -11.17 13.12
CA ILE A 75 -6.93 -12.51 12.61
C ILE A 75 -7.76 -13.59 13.31
N LEU A 76 -8.18 -13.33 14.55
CA LEU A 76 -9.05 -14.25 15.29
C LEU A 76 -10.40 -14.47 14.61
N LYS A 77 -10.82 -13.52 13.77
CA LYS A 77 -12.06 -13.59 13.00
C LYS A 77 -11.84 -14.08 11.58
N TRP A 78 -10.59 -14.34 11.20
CA TRP A 78 -10.21 -14.72 9.84
C TRP A 78 -9.99 -16.24 9.77
N PRO A 79 -10.77 -16.98 8.96
CA PRO A 79 -10.69 -18.44 8.94
C PRO A 79 -9.52 -19.02 8.16
N TYR A 80 -8.69 -18.18 7.56
CA TYR A 80 -7.59 -18.61 6.69
C TYR A 80 -6.23 -18.31 7.29
N SER A 81 -5.15 -18.69 6.60
CA SER A 81 -3.78 -18.44 7.05
C SER A 81 -3.44 -16.95 7.08
N PHE A 82 -2.39 -16.60 7.84
CA PHE A 82 -1.88 -15.24 7.89
C PHE A 82 -1.46 -14.72 6.51
N GLU A 83 -0.86 -15.58 5.68
CA GLU A 83 -0.47 -15.18 4.33
C GLU A 83 -1.68 -14.80 3.48
N THR A 84 -2.73 -15.59 3.54
CA THR A 84 -3.98 -15.28 2.85
C THR A 84 -4.60 -13.97 3.36
N TYR A 85 -4.54 -13.75 4.67
CA TYR A 85 -5.00 -12.50 5.27
C TYR A 85 -4.25 -11.30 4.70
N CYS A 86 -2.92 -11.36 4.66
CA CYS A 86 -2.10 -10.28 4.11
C CYS A 86 -2.40 -9.99 2.64
N GLN A 87 -2.58 -11.04 1.86
CA GLN A 87 -2.93 -10.90 0.44
C GLN A 87 -4.32 -10.31 0.23
N ALA A 88 -5.27 -10.68 1.07
CA ALA A 88 -6.65 -10.19 0.95
C ALA A 88 -6.78 -8.73 1.34
N GLN A 89 -5.97 -8.22 2.26
CA GLN A 89 -6.05 -6.85 2.76
C GLN A 89 -5.95 -5.81 1.65
N ARG A 90 -5.12 -6.03 0.64
CA ARG A 90 -4.97 -5.09 -0.46
C ARG A 90 -6.27 -4.91 -1.25
N PHE A 91 -7.06 -5.97 -1.43
CA PHE A 91 -8.35 -5.89 -2.12
C PHE A 91 -9.39 -5.15 -1.29
N ILE A 92 -9.35 -5.33 0.02
CA ILE A 92 -10.23 -4.63 0.95
C ILE A 92 -9.93 -3.13 0.90
N VAL A 93 -8.66 -2.77 0.95
CA VAL A 93 -8.20 -1.39 0.87
C VAL A 93 -8.59 -0.76 -0.47
N LEU A 94 -8.39 -1.49 -1.56
CA LEU A 94 -8.78 -1.04 -2.89
C LEU A 94 -10.28 -0.76 -2.96
N GLY A 95 -11.10 -1.66 -2.44
CA GLY A 95 -12.55 -1.48 -2.41
C GLY A 95 -12.97 -0.22 -1.65
N HIS A 96 -12.32 0.05 -0.52
CA HIS A 96 -12.57 1.27 0.26
C HIS A 96 -12.32 2.53 -0.60
N HIS A 97 -11.19 2.59 -1.27
CA HIS A 97 -10.83 3.75 -2.08
C HIS A 97 -11.68 3.91 -3.33
N MET A 98 -12.13 2.81 -3.92
CA MET A 98 -13.06 2.87 -5.03
C MET A 98 -14.40 3.50 -4.61
N LEU A 99 -14.86 3.21 -3.40
CA LEU A 99 -16.08 3.82 -2.87
C LEU A 99 -15.91 5.32 -2.62
N GLU A 100 -14.69 5.77 -2.35
CA GLU A 100 -14.38 7.19 -2.16
C GLU A 100 -14.14 7.93 -3.48
N GLY A 101 -14.25 7.25 -4.63
CA GLY A 101 -14.04 7.87 -5.93
C GLY A 101 -12.61 8.14 -6.31
N GLN A 102 -11.66 7.52 -5.62
CA GLN A 102 -10.24 7.70 -5.89
C GLN A 102 -9.75 6.68 -6.93
N SER A 103 -8.75 7.07 -7.72
CA SER A 103 -8.08 6.18 -8.67
C SER A 103 -6.83 5.60 -8.00
N VAL A 104 -6.77 4.27 -7.89
CA VAL A 104 -5.71 3.60 -7.13
C VAL A 104 -5.02 2.57 -8.00
N ILE A 105 -3.69 2.59 -7.97
CA ILE A 105 -2.87 1.53 -8.54
C ILE A 105 -2.41 0.66 -7.39
N VAL A 106 -2.81 -0.61 -7.42
CA VAL A 106 -2.38 -1.58 -6.42
C VAL A 106 -1.16 -2.31 -6.97
N ALA A 107 -0.08 -2.28 -6.23
CA ALA A 107 1.15 -2.97 -6.61
C ALA A 107 1.69 -3.77 -5.42
N ASP A 108 2.18 -4.97 -5.69
CA ASP A 108 2.83 -5.78 -4.67
C ASP A 108 4.15 -5.13 -4.27
N VAL A 109 4.50 -5.20 -2.99
CA VAL A 109 5.71 -4.55 -2.47
C VAL A 109 7.00 -5.14 -3.06
N ASP A 110 6.96 -6.38 -3.55
CA ASP A 110 8.10 -7.02 -4.21
C ASP A 110 8.25 -6.63 -5.69
N CYS A 111 7.31 -5.83 -6.22
CA CYS A 111 7.43 -5.25 -7.55
C CYS A 111 8.38 -4.06 -7.55
N TYR A 112 8.89 -3.73 -8.72
CA TYR A 112 9.70 -2.52 -8.89
C TYR A 112 9.50 -1.96 -10.30
N ALA A 113 9.61 -0.65 -10.42
CA ALA A 113 9.44 0.02 -11.69
C ALA A 113 10.75 0.01 -12.48
N LEU A 114 10.68 -0.41 -13.75
CA LEU A 114 11.85 -0.45 -14.64
C LEU A 114 12.01 0.83 -15.45
N ARG A 115 10.90 1.53 -15.69
CA ARG A 115 10.87 2.72 -16.55
C ARG A 115 9.61 3.52 -16.27
N LYS A 116 9.52 4.72 -16.83
CA LYS A 116 8.31 5.53 -16.79
C LYS A 116 7.16 4.78 -17.46
N PRO A 117 5.91 5.02 -17.04
CA PRO A 117 4.77 4.47 -17.75
C PRO A 117 4.76 4.95 -19.20
N THR A 118 4.37 4.07 -20.11
CA THR A 118 4.20 4.44 -21.51
C THR A 118 3.04 5.42 -21.66
N LYS A 119 2.95 6.10 -22.80
CA LYS A 119 1.82 7.00 -23.06
C LYS A 119 0.48 6.25 -22.96
N GLN A 120 0.43 5.02 -23.48
CA GLN A 120 -0.76 4.19 -23.39
C GLN A 120 -1.13 3.89 -21.94
N GLN A 121 -0.16 3.56 -21.10
CA GLN A 121 -0.37 3.32 -19.68
C GLN A 121 -0.85 4.59 -18.97
N GLN A 122 -0.25 5.75 -19.29
CA GLN A 122 -0.67 7.03 -18.72
C GLN A 122 -2.10 7.36 -19.10
N ASP A 123 -2.48 7.12 -20.35
CA ASP A 123 -3.85 7.36 -20.82
C ASP A 123 -4.86 6.50 -20.07
N ILE A 124 -4.51 5.23 -19.78
CA ILE A 124 -5.34 4.34 -18.96
C ILE A 124 -5.47 4.86 -17.53
N LEU A 125 -4.35 5.32 -16.93
CA LEU A 125 -4.35 5.83 -15.57
C LEU A 125 -5.13 7.13 -15.43
N GLU A 126 -5.18 7.93 -16.48
CA GLU A 126 -5.89 9.21 -16.51
C GLU A 126 -7.34 9.08 -16.94
N SER A 127 -7.74 7.93 -17.46
CA SER A 127 -9.14 7.68 -17.86
C SER A 127 -10.00 7.44 -16.62
N ASP A 128 -11.19 7.96 -16.66
CA ASP A 128 -12.19 7.74 -15.60
C ASP A 128 -12.86 6.37 -15.70
#